data_a4ffcda8e8c1d3b1945839490863940a
#
_entry.id   a4ffcda8e8c1d3b1945839490863940a
#
_cell.length_a   1.000
_cell.length_b   1.000
_cell.length_c   1.000
_cell.angle_alpha   90.00
_cell.angle_beta   90.00
_cell.angle_gamma   90.00
#
_symmetry.space_group_name_H-M   'P 1'
#
loop_
_entity.id
_entity.type
_entity.pdbx_description
1 polymer ?
#
loop_
_entity_poly.entity_id
_entity_poly.type
_entity_poly.pdbx_seq_one_letter_code
_entity_poly.pdbx_strand_id
1 'polypeptide(L)'
;MKKRIIVGATGASGMPLLIKCLELIKAEEEFEAWLLMSDSAKITLEHETEYSVKDVEALAEHVLSPEEIGAGPASGSFQTEGMIIVPCSMKTIAGIHSGYAENLILRAADVTIKEQRKLVLAARETPLSGIHLKNLYELSMMPGVRIIPPMLTFYHKPETMDEMVYHVAAKLLEPFGIDAKEYQRWTGL
;
A
#
# COMPACT_ATOMS: atom_id res chain seq x y z
N MET A 1 -13.27 18.67 3.38
CA MET A 1 -11.95 18.30 2.78
C MET A 1 -11.90 16.80 2.84
N LYS A 2 -11.57 16.12 1.74
CA LYS A 2 -11.46 14.66 1.70
C LYS A 2 -10.29 14.18 2.58
N LYS A 3 -10.42 12.97 3.13
CA LYS A 3 -9.36 12.28 3.88
C LYS A 3 -8.32 11.74 2.90
N ARG A 4 -7.06 12.08 3.10
CA ARG A 4 -5.96 11.71 2.19
C ARG A 4 -5.33 10.40 2.58
N ILE A 5 -5.18 9.49 1.62
CA ILE A 5 -4.38 8.28 1.77
C ILE A 5 -3.23 8.34 0.76
N ILE A 6 -2.00 8.22 1.24
CA ILE A 6 -0.84 8.07 0.36
C ILE A 6 -0.77 6.61 -0.07
N VAL A 7 -0.72 6.35 -1.37
CA VAL A 7 -0.63 5.01 -1.94
C VAL A 7 0.71 4.88 -2.65
N GLY A 8 1.62 4.13 -2.07
CA GLY A 8 2.91 3.80 -2.67
C GLY A 8 2.86 2.44 -3.37
N ALA A 9 3.52 2.31 -4.53
CA ALA A 9 3.75 1.02 -5.17
C ALA A 9 5.21 0.83 -5.52
N THR A 10 5.76 -0.34 -5.19
CA THR A 10 7.17 -0.67 -5.44
C THR A 10 7.31 -2.00 -6.20
N GLY A 11 8.49 -2.30 -6.70
CA GLY A 11 8.75 -3.40 -7.64
C GLY A 11 8.68 -4.80 -7.02
N ALA A 12 7.53 -5.17 -6.51
CA ALA A 12 7.19 -6.53 -6.11
C ALA A 12 5.94 -6.99 -6.87
N SER A 13 5.74 -8.30 -7.04
CA SER A 13 4.51 -8.83 -7.64
C SER A 13 3.29 -8.51 -6.77
N GLY A 14 2.16 -8.18 -7.41
CA GLY A 14 0.91 -7.86 -6.73
C GLY A 14 0.23 -6.57 -7.23
N MET A 15 0.47 -6.17 -8.48
CA MET A 15 -0.15 -4.98 -9.07
C MET A 15 -1.69 -5.05 -9.15
N PRO A 16 -2.34 -6.22 -9.32
CA PRO A 16 -3.79 -6.31 -9.17
C PRO A 16 -4.30 -5.82 -7.81
N LEU A 17 -3.51 -5.97 -6.73
CA LEU A 17 -3.87 -5.45 -5.40
C LEU A 17 -3.80 -3.92 -5.35
N LEU A 18 -2.80 -3.30 -6.00
CA LEU A 18 -2.72 -1.84 -6.14
C LEU A 18 -3.97 -1.29 -6.81
N ILE A 19 -4.32 -1.86 -7.97
CA ILE A 19 -5.49 -1.44 -8.75
C ILE A 19 -6.74 -1.55 -7.89
N LYS A 20 -6.97 -2.70 -7.26
CA LYS A 20 -8.15 -2.92 -6.41
C LYS A 20 -8.19 -1.97 -5.21
N CYS A 21 -7.05 -1.67 -4.57
CA CYS A 21 -6.99 -0.68 -3.48
C CYS A 21 -7.39 0.71 -3.98
N LEU A 22 -6.89 1.14 -5.15
CA LEU A 22 -7.25 2.44 -5.72
C LEU A 22 -8.74 2.51 -6.08
N GLU A 23 -9.30 1.44 -6.69
CA GLU A 23 -10.73 1.34 -6.99
C GLU A 23 -11.60 1.48 -5.73
N LEU A 24 -11.22 0.79 -4.64
CA LEU A 24 -11.95 0.84 -3.37
C LEU A 24 -11.84 2.21 -2.70
N ILE A 25 -10.66 2.86 -2.74
CA ILE A 25 -10.49 4.23 -2.21
C ILE A 25 -11.35 5.21 -3.02
N LYS A 26 -11.34 5.10 -4.36
CA LYS A 26 -12.09 5.96 -5.27
C LYS A 26 -13.61 5.82 -5.11
N ALA A 27 -14.08 4.64 -4.72
CA ALA A 27 -15.51 4.39 -4.46
C ALA A 27 -16.02 5.10 -3.19
N GLU A 28 -15.14 5.54 -2.30
CA GLU A 28 -15.48 6.22 -1.06
C GLU A 28 -15.35 7.74 -1.21
N GLU A 29 -16.48 8.45 -1.23
CA GLU A 29 -16.52 9.91 -1.46
C GLU A 29 -15.71 10.73 -0.45
N GLU A 30 -15.51 10.17 0.77
CA GLU A 30 -14.77 10.82 1.84
C GLU A 30 -13.25 10.80 1.65
N PHE A 31 -12.71 9.95 0.78
CA PHE A 31 -11.29 9.71 0.61
C PHE A 31 -10.75 10.24 -0.72
N GLU A 32 -9.48 10.49 -0.76
CA GLU A 32 -8.70 10.78 -1.98
C GLU A 32 -7.35 10.05 -1.92
N ALA A 33 -6.95 9.44 -3.05
CA ALA A 33 -5.69 8.74 -3.20
C ALA A 33 -4.60 9.67 -3.74
N TRP A 34 -3.42 9.63 -3.10
CA TRP A 34 -2.18 10.29 -3.53
C TRP A 34 -1.19 9.21 -3.93
N LEU A 35 -1.12 8.94 -5.24
CA LEU A 35 -0.37 7.80 -5.81
C LEU A 35 1.10 8.14 -6.06
N LEU A 36 1.97 7.23 -5.67
CA LEU A 36 3.41 7.22 -5.90
C LEU A 36 3.83 5.85 -6.43
N MET A 37 4.32 5.77 -7.66
CA MET A 37 4.79 4.52 -8.26
C MET A 37 6.28 4.62 -8.60
N SER A 38 7.08 3.67 -8.09
CA SER A 38 8.47 3.54 -8.52
C SER A 38 8.56 3.04 -9.96
N ASP A 39 9.67 3.29 -10.65
CA ASP A 39 9.88 2.78 -12.02
C ASP A 39 9.77 1.26 -12.09
N SER A 40 10.29 0.55 -11.08
CA SER A 40 10.12 -0.91 -10.99
C SER A 40 8.65 -1.31 -10.85
N ALA A 41 7.82 -0.50 -10.16
CA ALA A 41 6.38 -0.77 -10.07
C ALA A 41 5.68 -0.59 -11.41
N LYS A 42 6.04 0.44 -12.17
CA LYS A 42 5.49 0.66 -13.53
C LYS A 42 5.80 -0.50 -14.47
N ILE A 43 7.06 -0.98 -14.47
CA ILE A 43 7.48 -2.15 -15.25
C ILE A 43 6.69 -3.39 -14.82
N THR A 44 6.54 -3.63 -13.52
CA THR A 44 5.82 -4.79 -13.00
C THR A 44 4.33 -4.72 -13.35
N LEU A 45 3.72 -3.54 -13.31
CA LEU A 45 2.32 -3.31 -13.70
C LEU A 45 2.04 -3.77 -15.14
N GLU A 46 2.85 -3.28 -16.08
CA GLU A 46 2.72 -3.62 -17.51
C GLU A 46 2.97 -5.11 -17.80
N HIS A 47 3.71 -5.81 -16.93
CA HIS A 47 3.97 -7.23 -17.05
C HIS A 47 2.87 -8.10 -16.41
N GLU A 48 2.28 -7.67 -15.32
CA GLU A 48 1.31 -8.46 -14.55
C GLU A 48 -0.15 -8.23 -14.97
N THR A 49 -0.43 -7.14 -15.68
CA THR A 49 -1.81 -6.70 -15.97
C THR A 49 -1.94 -6.16 -17.40
N GLU A 50 -3.18 -6.03 -17.86
CA GLU A 50 -3.50 -5.35 -19.15
C GLU A 50 -3.61 -3.82 -18.99
N TYR A 51 -3.41 -3.28 -17.77
CA TYR A 51 -3.51 -1.85 -17.49
C TYR A 51 -2.21 -1.13 -17.90
N SER A 52 -2.34 -0.01 -18.58
CA SER A 52 -1.23 0.93 -18.74
C SER A 52 -1.00 1.72 -17.43
N VAL A 53 0.19 2.32 -17.29
CA VAL A 53 0.49 3.23 -16.17
C VAL A 53 -0.56 4.35 -16.09
N LYS A 54 -0.99 4.90 -17.22
CA LYS A 54 -2.00 5.98 -17.28
C LYS A 54 -3.38 5.54 -16.79
N ASP A 55 -3.77 4.29 -17.05
CA ASP A 55 -5.04 3.76 -16.58
C ASP A 55 -5.06 3.68 -15.04
N VAL A 56 -3.94 3.27 -14.43
CA VAL A 56 -3.81 3.20 -12.97
C VAL A 56 -3.70 4.60 -12.36
N GLU A 57 -2.95 5.51 -12.98
CA GLU A 57 -2.87 6.92 -12.56
C GLU A 57 -4.25 7.59 -12.57
N ALA A 58 -5.12 7.26 -13.52
CA ALA A 58 -6.50 7.79 -13.59
C ALA A 58 -7.43 7.29 -12.47
N LEU A 59 -7.01 6.29 -11.69
CA LEU A 59 -7.74 5.83 -10.51
C LEU A 59 -7.47 6.70 -9.26
N ALA A 60 -6.39 7.48 -9.26
CA ALA A 60 -6.01 8.35 -8.15
C ALA A 60 -6.39 9.80 -8.43
N GLU A 61 -6.73 10.57 -7.39
CA GLU A 61 -6.98 12.02 -7.51
C GLU A 61 -5.69 12.82 -7.72
N HIS A 62 -4.58 12.33 -7.15
CA HIS A 62 -3.28 12.98 -7.27
C HIS A 62 -2.21 11.94 -7.59
N VAL A 63 -1.35 12.26 -8.53
CA VAL A 63 -0.19 11.45 -8.92
C VAL A 63 1.06 12.27 -8.71
N LEU A 64 2.04 11.73 -8.01
CA LEU A 64 3.32 12.36 -7.72
C LEU A 64 4.47 11.47 -8.21
N SER A 65 5.55 12.09 -8.66
CA SER A 65 6.78 11.37 -8.96
C SER A 65 7.56 11.03 -7.65
N PRO A 66 8.18 9.85 -7.55
CA PRO A 66 9.10 9.54 -6.45
C PRO A 66 10.27 10.51 -6.29
N GLU A 67 10.62 11.24 -7.35
CA GLU A 67 11.70 12.25 -7.35
C GLU A 67 11.24 13.61 -6.77
N GLU A 68 9.94 13.84 -6.63
CA GLU A 68 9.38 15.08 -6.10
C GLU A 68 9.48 15.17 -4.58
N ILE A 69 10.68 15.06 -4.02
CA ILE A 69 10.94 15.03 -2.57
C ILE A 69 10.49 16.31 -1.82
N GLY A 70 10.14 17.35 -2.53
CA GLY A 70 9.55 18.60 -2.00
C GLY A 70 8.02 18.63 -2.00
N ALA A 71 7.34 17.58 -2.47
CA ALA A 71 5.88 17.52 -2.51
C ALA A 71 5.25 17.37 -1.12
N GLY A 72 3.94 17.63 -1.04
CA GLY A 72 3.17 17.62 0.21
C GLY A 72 3.48 16.44 1.15
N PRO A 73 3.46 15.17 0.69
CA PRO A 73 3.73 14.01 1.54
C PRO A 73 5.10 13.97 2.22
N ALA A 74 6.06 14.79 1.77
CA ALA A 74 7.37 14.92 2.41
C ALA A 74 7.34 15.72 3.72
N SER A 75 6.22 16.37 4.05
CA SER A 75 6.07 17.22 5.23
C SER A 75 5.05 16.67 6.22
N GLY A 76 5.37 16.69 7.51
CA GLY A 76 4.43 16.31 8.58
C GLY A 76 3.21 17.23 8.70
N SER A 77 3.30 18.49 8.22
CA SER A 77 2.17 19.43 8.19
C SER A 77 1.13 19.09 7.12
N PHE A 78 1.48 18.25 6.13
CA PHE A 78 0.55 17.72 5.16
C PHE A 78 -0.31 16.62 5.84
N GLN A 79 -1.57 16.96 6.11
CA GLN A 79 -2.46 16.07 6.86
C GLN A 79 -2.92 14.89 6.00
N THR A 80 -2.72 13.67 6.50
CA THR A 80 -3.18 12.42 5.88
C THR A 80 -3.69 11.45 6.94
N GLU A 81 -4.55 10.50 6.54
CA GLU A 81 -4.94 9.36 7.38
C GLU A 81 -3.81 8.34 7.55
N GLY A 82 -2.82 8.42 6.68
CA GLY A 82 -1.66 7.56 6.66
C GLY A 82 -1.22 7.17 5.26
N MET A 83 -0.46 6.08 5.18
CA MET A 83 0.12 5.57 3.93
C MET A 83 -0.06 4.06 3.84
N ILE A 84 -0.36 3.58 2.64
CA ILE A 84 -0.25 2.17 2.28
C ILE A 84 0.81 2.01 1.20
N ILE A 85 1.66 0.98 1.31
CA ILE A 85 2.57 0.58 0.23
C ILE A 85 2.16 -0.81 -0.26
N VAL A 86 1.63 -0.87 -1.48
CA VAL A 86 1.06 -2.07 -2.08
C VAL A 86 1.37 -2.15 -3.59
N PRO A 87 2.10 -3.18 -4.02
CA PRO A 87 2.90 -4.09 -3.21
C PRO A 87 4.14 -3.38 -2.62
N CYS A 88 4.68 -3.94 -1.54
CA CYS A 88 5.88 -3.42 -0.88
C CYS A 88 7.04 -4.42 -1.02
N SER A 89 8.10 -4.03 -1.71
CA SER A 89 9.30 -4.85 -1.90
C SER A 89 10.19 -4.87 -0.65
N MET A 90 11.02 -5.91 -0.51
CA MET A 90 11.99 -5.98 0.60
C MET A 90 13.06 -4.89 0.56
N LYS A 91 13.39 -4.34 -0.62
CA LYS A 91 14.23 -3.13 -0.74
C LYS A 91 13.57 -1.95 -0.01
N THR A 92 12.28 -1.75 -0.24
CA THR A 92 11.49 -0.68 0.40
C THR A 92 11.36 -0.91 1.91
N ILE A 93 11.08 -2.14 2.33
CA ILE A 93 11.09 -2.52 3.75
C ILE A 93 12.45 -2.18 4.41
N ALA A 94 13.56 -2.52 3.77
CA ALA A 94 14.89 -2.22 4.28
C ALA A 94 15.15 -0.70 4.37
N GLY A 95 14.72 0.07 3.35
CA GLY A 95 14.83 1.52 3.34
C GLY A 95 14.03 2.18 4.47
N ILE A 96 12.78 1.78 4.68
CA ILE A 96 11.93 2.27 5.78
C ILE A 96 12.56 1.91 7.13
N HIS A 97 12.98 0.66 7.29
CA HIS A 97 13.59 0.16 8.52
C HIS A 97 14.84 0.95 8.93
N SER A 98 15.68 1.31 7.95
CA SER A 98 16.93 2.06 8.20
C SER A 98 16.72 3.58 8.29
N GLY A 99 15.50 4.10 8.07
CA GLY A 99 15.26 5.55 7.99
C GLY A 99 15.86 6.21 6.75
N TYR A 100 16.16 5.44 5.70
CA TYR A 100 16.78 5.92 4.47
C TYR A 100 15.70 6.49 3.52
N ALA A 101 15.61 7.82 3.47
CA ALA A 101 14.58 8.56 2.74
C ALA A 101 15.08 9.06 1.36
N GLU A 102 15.56 8.15 0.51
CA GLU A 102 16.14 8.44 -0.80
C GLU A 102 15.17 9.12 -1.77
N ASN A 103 13.90 8.76 -1.70
CA ASN A 103 12.86 9.24 -2.60
C ASN A 103 11.56 9.55 -1.84
N LEU A 104 10.57 10.10 -2.52
CA LEU A 104 9.33 10.52 -1.89
C LEU A 104 8.52 9.35 -1.29
N ILE A 105 8.61 8.12 -1.82
CA ILE A 105 7.95 6.95 -1.22
C ILE A 105 8.53 6.67 0.17
N LEU A 106 9.85 6.60 0.27
CA LEU A 106 10.53 6.35 1.54
C LEU A 106 10.38 7.55 2.50
N ARG A 107 10.45 8.78 1.97
CA ARG A 107 10.25 9.99 2.77
C ARG A 107 8.84 10.08 3.33
N ALA A 108 7.81 9.79 2.54
CA ALA A 108 6.42 9.78 3.00
C ALA A 108 6.18 8.71 4.07
N ALA A 109 6.81 7.54 3.94
CA ALA A 109 6.77 6.50 4.97
C ALA A 109 7.43 6.95 6.28
N ASP A 110 8.63 7.56 6.21
CA ASP A 110 9.34 8.14 7.35
C ASP A 110 8.48 9.22 8.04
N VAL A 111 7.89 10.15 7.27
CA VAL A 111 6.95 11.15 7.80
C VAL A 111 5.74 10.49 8.45
N THR A 112 5.17 9.46 7.84
CA THR A 112 4.01 8.75 8.39
C THR A 112 4.35 8.12 9.74
N ILE A 113 5.52 7.53 9.88
CA ILE A 113 6.02 6.93 11.14
C ILE A 113 6.24 8.01 12.20
N LYS A 114 6.99 9.08 11.89
CA LYS A 114 7.30 10.13 12.89
C LYS A 114 6.07 10.90 13.38
N GLU A 115 5.03 11.01 12.54
CA GLU A 115 3.75 11.62 12.91
C GLU A 115 2.77 10.61 13.55
N GLN A 116 3.22 9.36 13.78
CA GLN A 116 2.44 8.26 14.37
C GLN A 116 1.13 7.98 13.63
N ARG A 117 1.12 8.20 12.32
CA ARG A 117 0.00 7.88 11.44
C ARG A 117 0.05 6.40 11.02
N LYS A 118 -1.01 5.92 10.41
CA LYS A 118 -1.11 4.52 9.96
C LYS A 118 -0.18 4.29 8.76
N LEU A 119 0.72 3.30 8.87
CA LEU A 119 1.54 2.83 7.76
C LEU A 119 1.25 1.35 7.53
N VAL A 120 0.60 1.03 6.41
CA VAL A 120 0.31 -0.34 6.01
C VAL A 120 1.31 -0.80 4.96
N LEU A 121 1.99 -1.91 5.22
CA LEU A 121 3.01 -2.48 4.34
C LEU A 121 2.54 -3.85 3.84
N ALA A 122 2.11 -3.91 2.57
CA ALA A 122 1.78 -5.15 1.88
C ALA A 122 3.07 -5.83 1.42
N ALA A 123 3.88 -6.27 2.39
CA ALA A 123 5.19 -6.84 2.17
C ALA A 123 5.09 -8.16 1.40
N ARG A 124 5.72 -8.24 0.22
CA ARG A 124 5.66 -9.42 -0.64
C ARG A 124 7.04 -9.94 -0.96
N GLU A 125 7.33 -11.14 -0.49
CA GLU A 125 8.55 -11.89 -0.78
C GLU A 125 8.39 -13.37 -0.39
N THR A 126 9.04 -14.26 -1.13
CA THR A 126 9.12 -15.68 -0.79
C THR A 126 10.34 -16.33 -1.45
N PRO A 127 11.17 -17.13 -0.71
CA PRO A 127 11.18 -17.26 0.74
C PRO A 127 11.70 -16.00 1.45
N LEU A 128 11.36 -15.82 2.72
CA LEU A 128 11.90 -14.75 3.55
C LEU A 128 13.26 -15.14 4.14
N SER A 129 14.26 -14.28 3.95
CA SER A 129 15.58 -14.41 4.63
C SER A 129 15.50 -13.94 6.09
N GLY A 130 16.50 -14.31 6.89
CA GLY A 130 16.62 -13.79 8.26
C GLY A 130 16.71 -12.26 8.33
N ILE A 131 17.31 -11.60 7.32
CA ILE A 131 17.35 -10.14 7.23
C ILE A 131 15.94 -9.58 7.00
N HIS A 132 15.16 -10.18 6.08
CA HIS A 132 13.77 -9.77 5.84
C HIS A 132 12.94 -9.90 7.10
N LEU A 133 13.00 -11.04 7.78
CA LEU A 133 12.27 -11.31 9.02
C LEU A 133 12.64 -10.33 10.13
N LYS A 134 13.93 -10.00 10.29
CA LYS A 134 14.40 -9.01 11.27
C LYS A 134 13.80 -7.64 10.97
N ASN A 135 13.91 -7.15 9.74
CA ASN A 135 13.39 -5.83 9.37
C ASN A 135 11.87 -5.75 9.56
N LEU A 136 11.14 -6.79 9.15
CA LEU A 136 9.67 -6.86 9.34
C LEU A 136 9.31 -6.87 10.83
N TYR A 137 10.03 -7.64 11.64
CA TYR A 137 9.80 -7.71 13.08
C TYR A 137 10.01 -6.34 13.74
N GLU A 138 11.14 -5.69 13.51
CA GLU A 138 11.45 -4.40 14.13
C GLU A 138 10.47 -3.30 13.69
N LEU A 139 10.06 -3.28 12.42
CA LEU A 139 9.02 -2.38 11.91
C LEU A 139 7.66 -2.65 12.56
N SER A 140 7.30 -3.91 12.79
CA SER A 140 6.02 -4.28 13.40
C SER A 140 5.87 -3.79 14.85
N MET A 141 6.98 -3.47 15.52
CA MET A 141 6.99 -2.91 16.87
C MET A 141 6.77 -1.40 16.91
N MET A 142 6.82 -0.72 15.77
CA MET A 142 6.62 0.73 15.69
C MET A 142 5.12 1.07 15.77
N PRO A 143 4.72 2.08 16.58
CA PRO A 143 3.34 2.53 16.64
C PRO A 143 2.79 2.92 15.26
N GLY A 144 1.59 2.46 14.93
CA GLY A 144 0.91 2.76 13.66
C GLY A 144 1.36 1.92 12.46
N VAL A 145 2.49 1.19 12.54
CA VAL A 145 2.95 0.31 11.46
C VAL A 145 2.20 -1.02 11.50
N ARG A 146 1.68 -1.43 10.35
CA ARG A 146 1.01 -2.72 10.15
C ARG A 146 1.62 -3.44 8.95
N ILE A 147 2.18 -4.60 9.20
CA ILE A 147 2.67 -5.49 8.15
C ILE A 147 1.55 -6.46 7.81
N ILE A 148 1.02 -6.34 6.60
CA ILE A 148 -0.07 -7.16 6.09
C ILE A 148 0.41 -7.81 4.79
N PRO A 149 1.12 -8.94 4.86
CA PRO A 149 1.50 -9.67 3.65
C PRO A 149 0.24 -10.10 2.88
N PRO A 150 0.25 -10.06 1.55
CA PRO A 150 -0.90 -10.46 0.74
C PRO A 150 -1.08 -11.99 0.74
N MET A 151 -1.52 -12.52 1.88
CA MET A 151 -1.79 -13.95 2.05
C MET A 151 -3.24 -14.27 1.69
N LEU A 152 -3.41 -15.34 0.92
CA LEU A 152 -4.73 -15.81 0.51
C LEU A 152 -5.47 -16.44 1.69
N THR A 153 -6.79 -16.24 1.73
CA THR A 153 -7.69 -16.89 2.67
C THR A 153 -8.77 -17.66 1.92
N PHE A 154 -9.24 -18.76 2.48
CA PHE A 154 -10.16 -19.68 1.78
C PHE A 154 -11.48 -19.89 2.53
N TYR A 155 -11.65 -19.30 3.73
CA TYR A 155 -12.84 -19.50 4.55
C TYR A 155 -14.11 -18.90 3.89
N HIS A 156 -13.97 -17.91 3.02
CA HIS A 156 -15.07 -17.29 2.27
C HIS A 156 -15.36 -18.02 0.94
N LYS A 157 -14.64 -19.12 0.65
CA LYS A 157 -14.80 -19.97 -0.55
C LYS A 157 -14.78 -19.18 -1.86
N PRO A 158 -13.69 -18.43 -2.15
CA PRO A 158 -13.61 -17.64 -3.37
C PRO A 158 -13.65 -18.54 -4.61
N GLU A 159 -14.41 -18.13 -5.63
CA GLU A 159 -14.54 -18.85 -6.90
C GLU A 159 -13.62 -18.29 -7.99
N THR A 160 -13.22 -17.03 -7.84
CA THR A 160 -12.40 -16.31 -8.82
C THR A 160 -11.16 -15.69 -8.20
N MET A 161 -10.16 -15.40 -9.04
CA MET A 161 -8.98 -14.65 -8.61
C MET A 161 -9.34 -13.22 -8.18
N ASP A 162 -10.31 -12.60 -8.83
CA ASP A 162 -10.74 -11.23 -8.49
C ASP A 162 -11.36 -11.16 -7.08
N GLU A 163 -12.13 -12.15 -6.67
CA GLU A 163 -12.64 -12.26 -5.29
C GLU A 163 -11.50 -12.39 -4.28
N MET A 164 -10.44 -13.14 -4.60
CA MET A 164 -9.25 -13.25 -3.74
C MET A 164 -8.52 -11.91 -3.64
N VAL A 165 -8.32 -11.22 -4.77
CA VAL A 165 -7.68 -9.90 -4.82
C VAL A 165 -8.51 -8.88 -4.04
N TYR A 166 -9.84 -8.86 -4.24
CA TYR A 166 -10.75 -8.01 -3.50
C TYR A 166 -10.64 -8.21 -1.98
N HIS A 167 -10.65 -9.46 -1.55
CA HIS A 167 -10.59 -9.80 -0.12
C HIS A 167 -9.27 -9.32 0.53
N VAL A 168 -8.14 -9.52 -0.16
CA VAL A 168 -6.84 -9.03 0.32
C VAL A 168 -6.79 -7.49 0.32
N ALA A 169 -7.27 -6.83 -0.73
CA ALA A 169 -7.31 -5.37 -0.81
C ALA A 169 -8.19 -4.76 0.28
N ALA A 170 -9.36 -5.34 0.54
CA ALA A 170 -10.24 -4.94 1.64
C ALA A 170 -9.52 -5.02 3.00
N LYS A 171 -8.77 -6.12 3.25
CA LYS A 171 -7.98 -6.26 4.48
C LYS A 171 -6.87 -5.22 4.60
N LEU A 172 -6.24 -4.86 3.49
CA LEU A 172 -5.20 -3.83 3.45
C LEU A 172 -5.75 -2.44 3.78
N LEU A 173 -6.99 -2.14 3.39
CA LEU A 173 -7.62 -0.83 3.58
C LEU A 173 -8.42 -0.71 4.88
N GLU A 174 -8.74 -1.83 5.54
CA GLU A 174 -9.45 -1.85 6.84
C GLU A 174 -8.83 -0.92 7.91
N PRO A 175 -7.48 -0.79 8.03
CA PRO A 175 -6.87 0.14 8.99
C PRO A 175 -7.27 1.60 8.77
N PHE A 176 -7.63 2.02 7.57
CA PHE A 176 -8.04 3.39 7.25
C PHE A 176 -9.53 3.63 7.50
N GLY A 177 -10.30 2.58 7.80
CA GLY A 177 -11.73 2.67 8.01
C GLY A 177 -12.55 2.61 6.72
N ILE A 178 -11.94 2.16 5.63
CA ILE A 178 -12.64 1.88 4.38
C ILE A 178 -13.39 0.55 4.56
N ASP A 179 -14.71 0.60 4.42
CA ASP A 179 -15.58 -0.57 4.53
C ASP A 179 -15.91 -1.13 3.14
N ALA A 180 -15.08 -2.08 2.70
CA ALA A 180 -15.32 -2.77 1.44
C ALA A 180 -16.57 -3.67 1.56
N LYS A 181 -17.64 -3.31 0.87
CA LYS A 181 -19.00 -3.88 1.05
C LYS A 181 -19.09 -5.39 0.83
N GLU A 182 -18.22 -5.94 -0.04
CA GLU A 182 -18.22 -7.38 -0.35
C GLU A 182 -17.20 -8.16 0.50
N TYR A 183 -16.52 -7.49 1.45
CA TYR A 183 -15.55 -8.13 2.33
C TYR A 183 -16.24 -9.06 3.32
N GLN A 184 -16.05 -10.36 3.14
CA GLN A 184 -16.64 -11.38 4.00
C GLN A 184 -15.78 -11.60 5.25
N ARG A 185 -16.24 -11.06 6.37
CA ARG A 185 -15.57 -11.22 7.67
C ARG A 185 -15.86 -12.61 8.24
N TRP A 186 -14.88 -13.18 8.92
CA TRP A 186 -15.11 -14.41 9.67
C TRP A 186 -16.04 -14.14 10.86
N THR A 187 -17.15 -14.88 10.94
CA THR A 187 -18.17 -14.76 12.00
C THR A 187 -18.29 -16.01 12.89
N GLY A 188 -17.39 -16.98 12.71
CA GLY A 188 -17.42 -18.25 13.41
C GLY A 188 -17.93 -19.40 12.53
N LEU A 189 -17.91 -20.64 13.05
CA LEU A 189 -18.45 -21.85 12.44
C LEU A 189 -19.90 -22.06 12.90
#